data_04b1a4fa821e7814e54bce52300dcf2b
#
_entry.id   04b1a4fa821e7814e54bce52300dcf2b
#
_cell.length_a   1.000
_cell.length_b   1.000
_cell.length_c   1.000
_cell.angle_alpha   90.00
_cell.angle_beta   90.00
_cell.angle_gamma   90.00
#
_symmetry.space_group_name_H-M   'P 1'
#
loop_
_entity.id
_entity.type
_entity.pdbx_description
1 polymer ?
#
loop_
_entity_poly.entity_id
_entity_poly.type
_entity_poly.pdbx_seq_one_letter_code
_entity_poly.pdbx_strand_id
1 'polypeptide(L)'
;MDINEILAKQYLEKDDIIQLLSTTGEEMQMLFRKAQEVKFSVLDNYVHLRGLIEYSNRCKKSCLYCGVRSNNQNIERYTLSEDEVIECAKLSHKLGYGSVAIQSGERSDKEFTETITRIIKRIKEIDGGSLGITLSLGEQSDEVYRQWFEAGAHRYLLRIESSNENLYYKIHPHDDRHDFHKRLACIDSLISIGYQTGTGVMVGLPFQTIDILADDLIFFRQKDVAMVGMGPFIPHPDTPLYQYADQIPAAVDRMNLTLKMIATLRLMMPEINMVAATANQTIDPLGREKAIMAGANVIMPNLTPNEYREDYLIYPDKACVSDKPDQCSSCLDLRMKSINHKILYNAWGDSVAFTKKRGR
;
A
#
# COMPACT_ATOMS: atom_id res chain seq x y z
N MET A 1 0.94 18.03 -26.49
CA MET A 1 0.98 16.76 -27.29
C MET A 1 -0.38 16.13 -27.16
N ASP A 2 -0.87 15.49 -28.24
CA ASP A 2 -2.14 14.74 -28.18
C ASP A 2 -2.03 13.59 -27.18
N ILE A 3 -3.08 13.33 -26.41
CA ILE A 3 -3.12 12.23 -25.44
C ILE A 3 -2.83 10.89 -26.10
N ASN A 4 -3.32 10.66 -27.32
CA ASN A 4 -3.06 9.41 -28.07
C ASN A 4 -1.59 9.19 -28.36
N GLU A 5 -0.85 10.24 -28.69
CA GLU A 5 0.60 10.17 -28.91
C GLU A 5 1.34 9.78 -27.63
N ILE A 6 0.93 10.31 -26.48
CA ILE A 6 1.53 9.95 -25.18
C ILE A 6 1.21 8.49 -24.82
N LEU A 7 -0.05 8.07 -24.98
CA LEU A 7 -0.50 6.71 -24.66
C LEU A 7 0.11 5.63 -25.57
N ALA A 8 0.67 6.00 -26.71
CA ALA A 8 1.38 5.11 -27.63
C ALA A 8 2.88 4.96 -27.30
N LYS A 9 3.45 5.79 -26.41
CA LYS A 9 4.87 5.75 -26.05
C LYS A 9 5.21 4.49 -25.25
N GLN A 10 6.37 3.91 -25.52
CA GLN A 10 6.92 2.83 -24.71
C GLN A 10 7.61 3.33 -23.42
N TYR A 11 8.07 4.57 -23.43
CA TYR A 11 8.69 5.21 -22.30
C TYR A 11 8.09 6.61 -22.10
N LEU A 12 7.63 6.88 -20.88
CA LEU A 12 7.07 8.16 -20.49
C LEU A 12 8.13 9.02 -19.81
N GLU A 13 8.36 10.20 -20.35
CA GLU A 13 9.17 11.25 -19.75
C GLU A 13 8.35 12.04 -18.71
N LYS A 14 9.02 12.89 -17.93
CA LYS A 14 8.35 13.66 -16.86
C LYS A 14 7.19 14.50 -17.39
N ASP A 15 7.38 15.19 -18.52
CA ASP A 15 6.34 16.03 -19.12
C ASP A 15 5.12 15.22 -19.58
N ASP A 16 5.33 14.02 -20.11
CA ASP A 16 4.25 13.09 -20.45
C ASP A 16 3.45 12.70 -19.19
N ILE A 17 4.16 12.37 -18.12
CA ILE A 17 3.56 12.01 -16.82
C ILE A 17 2.72 13.18 -16.29
N ILE A 18 3.27 14.40 -16.27
CA ILE A 18 2.56 15.62 -15.84
C ILE A 18 1.28 15.80 -16.66
N GLN A 19 1.37 15.62 -17.98
CA GLN A 19 0.21 15.76 -18.88
C GLN A 19 -0.85 14.68 -18.56
N LEU A 20 -0.46 13.40 -18.38
CA LEU A 20 -1.38 12.32 -17.99
C LEU A 20 -2.06 12.59 -16.64
N LEU A 21 -1.32 13.07 -15.65
CA LEU A 21 -1.86 13.41 -14.33
C LEU A 21 -2.79 14.64 -14.38
N SER A 22 -2.66 15.49 -15.40
CA SER A 22 -3.47 16.70 -15.59
C SER A 22 -4.74 16.44 -16.41
N THR A 23 -4.91 15.27 -17.03
CA THR A 23 -6.09 14.93 -17.84
C THR A 23 -7.40 15.04 -17.08
N THR A 24 -8.46 15.40 -17.79
CA THR A 24 -9.84 15.48 -17.29
C THR A 24 -10.81 14.89 -18.31
N GLY A 25 -12.08 14.72 -17.94
CA GLY A 25 -13.13 14.29 -18.87
C GLY A 25 -12.77 13.04 -19.67
N GLU A 26 -12.90 13.11 -21.00
CA GLU A 26 -12.66 11.97 -21.89
C GLU A 26 -11.18 11.53 -21.93
N GLU A 27 -10.24 12.47 -21.88
CA GLU A 27 -8.81 12.11 -21.86
C GLU A 27 -8.44 11.25 -20.62
N MET A 28 -9.00 11.57 -19.46
CA MET A 28 -8.84 10.76 -18.25
C MET A 28 -9.42 9.34 -18.46
N GLN A 29 -10.56 9.21 -19.14
CA GLN A 29 -11.14 7.91 -19.44
C GLN A 29 -10.26 7.13 -20.46
N MET A 30 -9.64 7.80 -21.43
CA MET A 30 -8.68 7.18 -22.35
C MET A 30 -7.47 6.62 -21.60
N LEU A 31 -6.92 7.38 -20.64
CA LEU A 31 -5.82 6.91 -19.77
C LEU A 31 -6.23 5.64 -19.01
N PHE A 32 -7.42 5.61 -18.42
CA PHE A 32 -7.89 4.45 -17.64
C PHE A 32 -8.12 3.22 -18.54
N ARG A 33 -8.72 3.39 -19.72
CA ARG A 33 -8.88 2.29 -20.70
C ARG A 33 -7.52 1.72 -21.11
N LYS A 34 -6.56 2.58 -21.43
CA LYS A 34 -5.21 2.15 -21.83
C LYS A 34 -4.49 1.39 -20.70
N ALA A 35 -4.56 1.90 -19.47
CA ALA A 35 -3.98 1.21 -18.31
C ALA A 35 -4.63 -0.16 -18.06
N GLN A 36 -5.94 -0.28 -18.25
CA GLN A 36 -6.65 -1.55 -18.15
C GLN A 36 -6.22 -2.55 -19.26
N GLU A 37 -6.07 -2.09 -20.51
CA GLU A 37 -5.55 -2.90 -21.61
C GLU A 37 -4.15 -3.45 -21.27
N VAL A 38 -3.24 -2.58 -20.83
CA VAL A 38 -1.89 -2.97 -20.42
C VAL A 38 -1.92 -3.96 -19.27
N LYS A 39 -2.76 -3.71 -18.25
CA LYS A 39 -2.95 -4.65 -17.14
C LYS A 39 -3.38 -6.02 -17.64
N PHE A 40 -4.40 -6.09 -18.50
CA PHE A 40 -4.92 -7.37 -19.02
C PHE A 40 -3.90 -8.13 -19.86
N SER A 41 -3.08 -7.42 -20.64
CA SER A 41 -2.05 -8.06 -21.46
C SER A 41 -0.91 -8.70 -20.64
N VAL A 42 -0.66 -8.22 -19.41
CA VAL A 42 0.50 -8.63 -18.59
C VAL A 42 0.08 -9.44 -17.35
N LEU A 43 -1.04 -9.09 -16.72
CA LEU A 43 -1.50 -9.65 -15.45
C LEU A 43 -2.84 -10.38 -15.56
N ASP A 44 -3.42 -10.42 -16.76
CA ASP A 44 -4.79 -10.89 -16.96
C ASP A 44 -5.79 -10.07 -16.12
N ASN A 45 -6.99 -10.58 -15.90
CA ASN A 45 -8.00 -9.95 -15.06
C ASN A 45 -7.95 -10.40 -13.58
N TYR A 46 -6.81 -10.93 -13.14
CA TYR A 46 -6.67 -11.44 -11.79
C TYR A 46 -6.42 -10.33 -10.74
N VAL A 47 -7.02 -10.55 -9.57
CA VAL A 47 -6.81 -9.75 -8.36
C VAL A 47 -6.32 -10.67 -7.24
N HIS A 48 -5.21 -10.30 -6.61
CA HIS A 48 -4.66 -11.01 -5.47
C HIS A 48 -5.22 -10.47 -4.15
N LEU A 49 -5.47 -11.37 -3.20
CA LEU A 49 -5.86 -11.00 -1.84
C LEU A 49 -4.69 -11.19 -0.86
N ARG A 50 -4.54 -10.21 0.04
CA ARG A 50 -3.62 -10.30 1.18
C ARG A 50 -4.39 -9.99 2.44
N GLY A 51 -4.56 -10.97 3.33
CA GLY A 51 -5.24 -10.76 4.61
C GLY A 51 -4.46 -9.75 5.45
N LEU A 52 -5.04 -8.57 5.71
CA LEU A 52 -4.41 -7.51 6.49
C LEU A 52 -4.59 -7.80 7.97
N ILE A 53 -3.49 -7.80 8.73
CA ILE A 53 -3.45 -7.92 10.19
C ILE A 53 -2.79 -6.66 10.73
N GLU A 54 -3.57 -5.82 11.39
CA GLU A 54 -3.10 -4.59 12.04
C GLU A 54 -2.62 -4.97 13.45
N TYR A 55 -1.34 -5.35 13.52
CA TYR A 55 -0.74 -5.97 14.71
C TYR A 55 -0.70 -5.07 15.94
N SER A 56 -0.34 -3.80 15.75
CA SER A 56 -0.26 -2.84 16.86
C SER A 56 -0.33 -1.40 16.36
N ASN A 57 -1.02 -0.55 17.12
CA ASN A 57 -1.05 0.89 16.90
C ASN A 57 -0.01 1.66 17.74
N ARG A 58 0.86 0.94 18.49
CA ARG A 58 1.98 1.55 19.22
C ARG A 58 3.08 1.92 18.25
N CYS A 59 3.37 3.22 18.13
CA CYS A 59 4.33 3.75 17.17
C CYS A 59 5.33 4.67 17.88
N LYS A 60 6.61 4.60 17.53
CA LYS A 60 7.64 5.53 18.03
C LYS A 60 7.69 6.83 17.23
N LYS A 61 7.07 6.85 16.02
CA LYS A 61 7.07 8.02 15.13
C LYS A 61 5.85 8.92 15.36
N SER A 62 6.01 10.19 15.02
CA SER A 62 4.99 11.22 15.20
C SER A 62 4.68 11.95 13.89
N CYS A 63 4.54 11.19 12.79
CA CYS A 63 4.19 11.71 11.48
C CYS A 63 2.98 12.64 11.56
N LEU A 64 3.03 13.79 10.88
CA LEU A 64 2.07 14.87 11.08
C LEU A 64 0.68 14.61 10.48
N TYR A 65 0.53 13.51 9.74
CA TYR A 65 -0.70 13.10 9.05
C TYR A 65 -1.39 11.87 9.66
N CYS A 66 -0.73 11.15 10.56
CA CYS A 66 -1.14 9.80 10.95
C CYS A 66 -1.92 9.78 12.26
N GLY A 67 -3.13 9.23 12.28
CA GLY A 67 -3.96 9.12 13.47
C GLY A 67 -3.34 8.27 14.58
N VAL A 68 -2.49 7.28 14.25
CA VAL A 68 -1.81 6.43 15.26
C VAL A 68 -0.42 6.94 15.66
N ARG A 69 -0.07 8.18 15.32
CA ARG A 69 1.19 8.82 15.73
C ARG A 69 1.42 8.75 17.25
N SER A 70 2.70 8.69 17.68
CA SER A 70 3.05 8.53 19.10
C SER A 70 2.45 9.61 20.02
N ASN A 71 2.31 10.84 19.52
CA ASN A 71 1.81 11.97 20.27
C ASN A 71 0.28 12.09 20.30
N ASN A 72 -0.46 11.20 19.59
CA ASN A 72 -1.92 11.20 19.70
C ASN A 72 -2.33 10.53 21.02
N GLN A 73 -3.01 11.31 21.89
CA GLN A 73 -3.52 10.88 23.20
C GLN A 73 -4.98 10.39 23.13
N ASN A 74 -5.66 10.55 22.00
CA ASN A 74 -7.09 10.31 21.83
C ASN A 74 -7.40 8.90 21.33
N ILE A 75 -6.43 7.97 21.37
CA ILE A 75 -6.61 6.59 20.94
C ILE A 75 -6.19 5.60 22.01
N GLU A 76 -6.90 4.49 22.13
CA GLU A 76 -6.47 3.37 22.94
C GLU A 76 -5.34 2.61 22.24
N ARG A 77 -4.28 2.26 22.99
CA ARG A 77 -3.08 1.61 22.47
C ARG A 77 -3.14 0.11 22.69
N TYR A 78 -3.08 -0.66 21.63
CA TYR A 78 -3.08 -2.12 21.68
C TYR A 78 -1.88 -2.75 20.99
N THR A 79 -1.68 -4.02 21.28
CA THR A 79 -0.82 -4.94 20.54
C THR A 79 -1.49 -6.31 20.59
N LEU A 80 -1.73 -6.94 19.46
CA LEU A 80 -2.24 -8.30 19.39
C LEU A 80 -1.25 -9.29 20.02
N SER A 81 -1.75 -10.31 20.68
CA SER A 81 -0.94 -11.45 21.07
C SER A 81 -0.46 -12.26 19.85
N GLU A 82 0.59 -13.04 20.02
CA GLU A 82 1.05 -13.93 18.95
C GLU A 82 -0.05 -14.89 18.49
N ASP A 83 -0.86 -15.40 19.42
CA ASP A 83 -1.94 -16.35 19.11
C ASP A 83 -3.06 -15.69 18.29
N GLU A 84 -3.44 -14.46 18.61
CA GLU A 84 -4.43 -13.72 17.79
C GLU A 84 -3.92 -13.50 16.36
N VAL A 85 -2.64 -13.18 16.17
CA VAL A 85 -2.05 -13.05 14.82
C VAL A 85 -2.08 -14.39 14.08
N ILE A 86 -1.77 -15.51 14.76
CA ILE A 86 -1.81 -16.83 14.16
C ILE A 86 -3.24 -17.24 13.78
N GLU A 87 -4.24 -16.95 14.61
CA GLU A 87 -5.64 -17.20 14.26
C GLU A 87 -6.09 -16.38 13.04
N CYS A 88 -5.67 -15.11 12.92
CA CYS A 88 -5.89 -14.32 11.72
C CYS A 88 -5.22 -14.94 10.48
N ALA A 89 -4.01 -15.46 10.62
CA ALA A 89 -3.30 -16.13 9.52
C ALA A 89 -3.97 -17.45 9.10
N LYS A 90 -4.43 -18.25 10.06
CA LYS A 90 -5.25 -19.46 9.79
C LYS A 90 -6.56 -19.11 9.08
N LEU A 91 -7.22 -18.02 9.51
CA LEU A 91 -8.41 -17.52 8.83
C LEU A 91 -8.12 -17.10 7.39
N SER A 92 -7.00 -16.40 7.16
CA SER A 92 -6.53 -16.05 5.79
C SER A 92 -6.39 -17.30 4.92
N HIS A 93 -5.74 -18.33 5.42
CA HIS A 93 -5.58 -19.60 4.73
C HIS A 93 -6.94 -20.27 4.45
N LYS A 94 -7.82 -20.36 5.45
CA LYS A 94 -9.18 -20.94 5.31
C LYS A 94 -10.02 -20.21 4.26
N LEU A 95 -9.89 -18.90 4.15
CA LEU A 95 -10.58 -18.07 3.15
C LEU A 95 -9.93 -18.14 1.76
N GLY A 96 -8.85 -18.90 1.60
CA GLY A 96 -8.10 -19.01 0.34
C GLY A 96 -7.30 -17.75 -0.01
N TYR A 97 -7.06 -16.84 0.94
CA TYR A 97 -6.14 -15.73 0.71
C TYR A 97 -4.72 -16.28 0.73
N GLY A 98 -4.04 -16.25 -0.40
CA GLY A 98 -2.71 -16.88 -0.53
C GLY A 98 -1.60 -16.19 0.27
N SER A 99 -1.88 -15.08 0.95
CA SER A 99 -0.89 -14.37 1.76
C SER A 99 -1.51 -13.48 2.82
N VAL A 100 -0.69 -13.12 3.82
CA VAL A 100 -1.01 -12.12 4.85
C VAL A 100 -0.12 -10.90 4.72
N ALA A 101 -0.61 -9.76 5.22
CA ALA A 101 0.16 -8.54 5.39
C ALA A 101 0.06 -8.12 6.86
N ILE A 102 1.19 -8.10 7.56
CA ILE A 102 1.28 -7.67 8.95
C ILE A 102 1.71 -6.20 8.96
N GLN A 103 0.83 -5.34 9.45
CA GLN A 103 1.06 -3.91 9.54
C GLN A 103 1.08 -3.48 11.02
N SER A 104 1.97 -2.56 11.37
CA SER A 104 2.07 -2.03 12.73
C SER A 104 2.53 -0.58 12.72
N GLY A 105 2.27 0.13 13.82
CA GLY A 105 3.08 1.26 14.20
C GLY A 105 4.56 0.87 14.28
N GLU A 106 5.46 1.79 13.98
CA GLU A 106 6.89 1.52 13.93
C GLU A 106 7.48 1.35 15.33
N ARG A 107 8.06 0.18 15.59
CA ARG A 107 8.84 -0.18 16.77
C ARG A 107 10.14 -0.86 16.33
N SER A 108 11.20 -0.75 17.14
CA SER A 108 12.51 -1.38 16.85
C SER A 108 13.19 -1.89 18.13
N ASP A 109 12.43 -2.02 19.22
CA ASP A 109 12.93 -2.65 20.44
C ASP A 109 13.08 -4.18 20.25
N LYS A 110 13.95 -4.78 21.05
CA LYS A 110 14.33 -6.19 20.95
C LYS A 110 13.11 -7.11 21.11
N GLU A 111 12.24 -6.84 22.07
CA GLU A 111 11.03 -7.63 22.31
C GLU A 111 10.15 -7.68 21.05
N PHE A 112 9.90 -6.52 20.43
CA PHE A 112 9.12 -6.43 19.21
C PHE A 112 9.76 -7.23 18.06
N THR A 113 11.06 -7.06 17.84
CA THR A 113 11.74 -7.71 16.71
C THR A 113 11.79 -9.24 16.87
N GLU A 114 12.01 -9.74 18.08
CA GLU A 114 11.98 -11.17 18.39
C GLU A 114 10.57 -11.75 18.28
N THR A 115 9.55 -11.03 18.76
CA THR A 115 8.15 -11.44 18.64
C THR A 115 7.72 -11.56 17.18
N ILE A 116 8.03 -10.58 16.34
CA ILE A 116 7.73 -10.65 14.89
C ILE A 116 8.45 -11.87 14.26
N THR A 117 9.67 -12.16 14.65
CA THR A 117 10.38 -13.33 14.14
C THR A 117 9.67 -14.64 14.51
N ARG A 118 9.18 -14.77 15.75
CA ARG A 118 8.38 -15.95 16.16
C ARG A 118 7.08 -16.05 15.39
N ILE A 119 6.36 -14.93 15.23
CA ILE A 119 5.13 -14.86 14.45
C ILE A 119 5.37 -15.34 13.01
N ILE A 120 6.42 -14.84 12.34
CA ILE A 120 6.75 -15.25 10.97
C ILE A 120 6.97 -16.77 10.90
N LYS A 121 7.77 -17.33 11.80
CA LYS A 121 8.04 -18.77 11.84
C LYS A 121 6.76 -19.58 12.06
N ARG A 122 5.92 -19.19 13.02
CA ARG A 122 4.64 -19.85 13.29
C ARG A 122 3.68 -19.77 12.10
N ILE A 123 3.62 -18.64 11.37
CA ILE A 123 2.84 -18.55 10.14
C ILE A 123 3.35 -19.51 9.08
N LYS A 124 4.68 -19.69 8.98
CA LYS A 124 5.30 -20.65 8.04
C LYS A 124 5.08 -22.12 8.42
N GLU A 125 4.59 -22.41 9.62
CA GLU A 125 4.15 -23.77 10.02
C GLU A 125 2.73 -24.08 9.52
N ILE A 126 1.94 -23.06 9.16
CA ILE A 126 0.58 -23.25 8.62
C ILE A 126 0.68 -23.89 7.24
N ASP A 127 0.07 -25.07 7.11
CA ASP A 127 -0.03 -25.81 5.84
C ASP A 127 1.30 -25.85 5.04
N GLY A 128 2.38 -26.28 5.72
CA GLY A 128 3.70 -26.43 5.09
C GLY A 128 4.30 -25.15 4.52
N GLY A 129 3.89 -23.98 5.01
CA GLY A 129 4.41 -22.69 4.56
C GLY A 129 3.69 -22.11 3.34
N SER A 130 2.45 -22.56 3.08
CA SER A 130 1.64 -22.13 1.93
C SER A 130 1.31 -20.64 1.89
N LEU A 131 1.36 -19.94 3.05
CA LEU A 131 1.07 -18.50 3.11
C LEU A 131 2.30 -17.65 2.79
N GLY A 132 2.13 -16.71 1.85
CA GLY A 132 3.07 -15.61 1.63
C GLY A 132 2.95 -14.56 2.74
N ILE A 133 4.06 -13.94 3.15
CA ILE A 133 4.10 -12.94 4.22
C ILE A 133 4.61 -11.60 3.67
N THR A 134 3.82 -10.55 3.89
CA THR A 134 4.22 -9.15 3.67
C THR A 134 4.35 -8.48 5.03
N LEU A 135 5.44 -7.77 5.27
CA LEU A 135 5.61 -6.92 6.46
C LEU A 135 5.48 -5.44 6.09
N SER A 136 4.88 -4.66 6.99
CA SER A 136 4.83 -3.19 6.93
C SER A 136 4.99 -2.65 8.35
N LEU A 137 6.24 -2.69 8.86
CA LEU A 137 6.60 -2.51 10.26
C LEU A 137 7.58 -1.35 10.47
N GLY A 138 7.67 -0.44 9.48
CA GLY A 138 8.54 0.74 9.52
C GLY A 138 10.01 0.43 9.28
N GLU A 139 10.87 1.35 9.72
CA GLU A 139 12.32 1.27 9.56
C GLU A 139 12.95 0.34 10.61
N GLN A 140 13.84 -0.53 10.14
CA GLN A 140 14.62 -1.45 10.97
C GLN A 140 16.09 -1.42 10.58
N SER A 141 16.94 -2.09 11.36
CA SER A 141 18.32 -2.34 10.94
C SER A 141 18.40 -3.44 9.88
N ASP A 142 19.51 -3.48 9.16
CA ASP A 142 19.76 -4.52 8.16
C ASP A 142 19.75 -5.93 8.76
N GLU A 143 20.23 -6.09 10.01
CA GLU A 143 20.21 -7.37 10.72
C GLU A 143 18.77 -7.83 10.96
N VAL A 144 17.87 -6.94 11.38
CA VAL A 144 16.45 -7.26 11.61
C VAL A 144 15.75 -7.58 10.30
N TYR A 145 16.02 -6.81 9.23
CA TYR A 145 15.47 -7.12 7.92
C TYR A 145 15.91 -8.52 7.44
N ARG A 146 17.22 -8.86 7.56
CA ARG A 146 17.72 -10.20 7.20
C ARG A 146 17.11 -11.30 8.06
N GLN A 147 17.03 -11.09 9.36
CA GLN A 147 16.41 -12.02 10.30
C GLN A 147 14.97 -12.36 9.93
N TRP A 148 14.16 -11.35 9.57
CA TRP A 148 12.78 -11.56 9.16
C TRP A 148 12.66 -12.20 7.77
N PHE A 149 13.58 -11.86 6.86
CA PHE A 149 13.64 -12.48 5.53
C PHE A 149 13.97 -13.97 5.63
N GLU A 150 14.98 -14.33 6.40
CA GLU A 150 15.39 -15.72 6.65
C GLU A 150 14.33 -16.52 7.43
N ALA A 151 13.55 -15.85 8.29
CA ALA A 151 12.41 -16.46 8.96
C ALA A 151 11.23 -16.78 8.02
N GLY A 152 11.21 -16.21 6.80
CA GLY A 152 10.24 -16.53 5.75
C GLY A 152 9.34 -15.37 5.28
N ALA A 153 9.55 -14.14 5.75
CA ALA A 153 8.87 -12.96 5.22
C ALA A 153 9.59 -12.50 3.94
N HIS A 154 8.98 -12.67 2.78
CA HIS A 154 9.62 -12.39 1.49
C HIS A 154 9.19 -11.07 0.85
N ARG A 155 8.21 -10.36 1.43
CA ARG A 155 7.75 -9.04 0.98
C ARG A 155 7.83 -8.02 2.11
N TYR A 156 8.21 -6.79 1.77
CA TYR A 156 8.22 -5.67 2.70
C TYR A 156 7.67 -4.42 2.04
N LEU A 157 6.74 -3.73 2.70
CA LEU A 157 6.21 -2.44 2.28
C LEU A 157 6.71 -1.35 3.23
N LEU A 158 7.55 -0.45 2.72
CA LEU A 158 8.03 0.73 3.43
C LEU A 158 7.71 1.98 2.62
N ARG A 159 6.65 2.69 3.00
CA ARG A 159 6.19 3.86 2.23
C ARG A 159 7.12 5.05 2.45
N ILE A 160 7.54 5.68 1.36
CA ILE A 160 8.31 6.93 1.38
C ILE A 160 7.43 8.15 1.69
N GLU A 161 6.14 8.08 1.38
CA GLU A 161 5.07 9.08 1.47
C GLU A 161 5.24 10.29 0.54
N SER A 162 6.44 10.71 0.23
CA SER A 162 6.84 11.58 -0.87
C SER A 162 8.33 11.40 -1.15
N SER A 163 8.72 11.31 -2.41
CA SER A 163 10.13 11.30 -2.84
C SER A 163 10.76 12.69 -2.85
N ASN A 164 9.96 13.73 -2.71
CA ASN A 164 10.42 15.10 -2.57
C ASN A 164 10.78 15.42 -1.11
N GLU A 165 12.05 15.62 -0.82
CA GLU A 165 12.55 15.85 0.54
C GLU A 165 11.90 17.07 1.22
N ASN A 166 11.68 18.16 0.49
CA ASN A 166 11.03 19.35 1.04
C ASN A 166 9.58 19.06 1.46
N LEU A 167 8.83 18.29 0.66
CA LEU A 167 7.48 17.88 1.02
C LEU A 167 7.51 16.85 2.16
N TYR A 168 8.46 15.92 2.16
CA TYR A 168 8.63 14.94 3.22
C TYR A 168 8.73 15.61 4.60
N TYR A 169 9.55 16.65 4.74
CA TYR A 169 9.70 17.39 6.01
C TYR A 169 8.53 18.33 6.32
N LYS A 170 7.64 18.61 5.37
CA LYS A 170 6.37 19.30 5.68
C LYS A 170 5.32 18.37 6.28
N ILE A 171 5.41 17.06 6.04
CA ILE A 171 4.48 16.06 6.54
C ILE A 171 5.07 15.17 7.66
N HIS A 172 6.34 15.35 7.99
CA HIS A 172 7.04 14.68 9.10
C HIS A 172 7.74 15.70 9.99
N PRO A 173 7.91 15.41 11.30
CA PRO A 173 8.83 16.19 12.14
C PRO A 173 10.24 16.16 11.57
N HIS A 174 10.95 17.28 11.72
CA HIS A 174 12.36 17.36 11.32
C HIS A 174 13.26 16.94 12.51
N ASP A 175 13.33 15.63 12.75
CA ASP A 175 14.10 15.00 13.81
C ASP A 175 14.74 13.68 13.36
N ASP A 176 15.67 13.13 14.16
CA ASP A 176 16.42 11.90 13.85
C ASP A 176 15.52 10.66 13.63
N ARG A 177 14.29 10.67 14.12
CA ARG A 177 13.33 9.58 13.92
C ARG A 177 12.63 9.65 12.56
N HIS A 178 12.65 10.82 11.92
CA HIS A 178 11.95 11.07 10.65
C HIS A 178 12.91 11.51 9.55
N ASP A 179 14.16 10.99 9.58
CA ASP A 179 15.17 11.31 8.58
C ASP A 179 14.82 10.72 7.21
N PHE A 180 14.79 11.60 6.20
CA PHE A 180 14.44 11.23 4.82
C PHE A 180 15.46 10.27 4.20
N HIS A 181 16.75 10.55 4.39
CA HIS A 181 17.82 9.73 3.81
C HIS A 181 17.91 8.35 4.48
N LYS A 182 17.61 8.27 5.79
CA LYS A 182 17.49 6.99 6.48
C LYS A 182 16.33 6.16 5.93
N ARG A 183 15.19 6.79 5.63
CA ARG A 183 14.05 6.12 5.00
C ARG A 183 14.42 5.57 3.63
N LEU A 184 15.16 6.34 2.81
CA LEU A 184 15.68 5.89 1.51
C LEU A 184 16.66 4.72 1.67
N ALA A 185 17.61 4.83 2.60
CA ALA A 185 18.59 3.76 2.88
C ALA A 185 17.90 2.45 3.29
N CYS A 186 16.83 2.53 4.10
CA CYS A 186 16.03 1.34 4.46
C CYS A 186 15.35 0.70 3.22
N ILE A 187 14.84 1.48 2.29
CA ILE A 187 14.26 0.95 1.03
C ILE A 187 15.36 0.25 0.21
N ASP A 188 16.54 0.86 0.08
CA ASP A 188 17.68 0.29 -0.63
C ASP A 188 18.18 -1.01 0.04
N SER A 189 18.22 -1.05 1.37
CA SER A 189 18.55 -2.24 2.14
C SER A 189 17.58 -3.40 1.87
N LEU A 190 16.27 -3.13 1.91
CA LEU A 190 15.24 -4.14 1.60
C LEU A 190 15.41 -4.71 0.18
N ILE A 191 15.70 -3.87 -0.80
CA ILE A 191 15.98 -4.31 -2.18
C ILE A 191 17.23 -5.20 -2.22
N SER A 192 18.32 -4.77 -1.56
CA SER A 192 19.61 -5.47 -1.56
C SER A 192 19.56 -6.83 -0.85
N ILE A 193 18.74 -6.96 0.20
CA ILE A 193 18.50 -8.23 0.91
C ILE A 193 17.72 -9.22 0.03
N GLY A 194 16.95 -8.70 -0.92
CA GLY A 194 16.20 -9.53 -1.86
C GLY A 194 14.71 -9.65 -1.55
N TYR A 195 14.15 -8.77 -0.74
CA TYR A 195 12.71 -8.66 -0.59
C TYR A 195 12.02 -8.29 -1.92
N GLN A 196 10.82 -8.78 -2.13
CA GLN A 196 9.88 -8.12 -3.02
C GLN A 196 9.48 -6.80 -2.35
N THR A 197 10.30 -5.77 -2.59
CA THR A 197 10.17 -4.49 -1.91
C THR A 197 9.06 -3.66 -2.50
N GLY A 198 8.29 -3.04 -1.64
CA GLY A 198 7.25 -2.08 -1.98
C GLY A 198 7.44 -0.75 -1.28
N THR A 199 6.99 0.31 -1.93
CA THR A 199 6.89 1.65 -1.36
C THR A 199 5.56 2.30 -1.74
N GLY A 200 5.40 3.59 -1.52
CA GLY A 200 4.20 4.32 -1.90
C GLY A 200 4.15 5.72 -1.35
N VAL A 201 3.17 6.46 -1.83
CA VAL A 201 2.94 7.86 -1.46
C VAL A 201 1.47 8.13 -1.16
N MET A 202 1.19 9.21 -0.44
CA MET A 202 -0.15 9.77 -0.33
C MET A 202 -0.37 10.77 -1.48
N VAL A 203 -1.60 10.84 -1.97
CA VAL A 203 -1.99 11.71 -3.09
C VAL A 203 -2.96 12.78 -2.62
N GLY A 204 -2.69 14.04 -2.97
CA GLY A 204 -3.49 15.18 -2.59
C GLY A 204 -3.16 15.72 -1.19
N LEU A 205 -1.90 15.63 -0.77
CA LEU A 205 -1.38 16.28 0.42
C LEU A 205 -1.39 17.81 0.27
N PRO A 206 -1.47 18.58 1.35
CA PRO A 206 -1.16 20.01 1.29
C PRO A 206 0.27 20.20 0.76
N PHE A 207 0.49 21.25 -0.01
CA PHE A 207 1.78 21.60 -0.66
C PHE A 207 2.24 20.63 -1.76
N GLN A 208 1.51 19.57 -2.07
CA GLN A 208 1.85 18.64 -3.14
C GLN A 208 1.41 19.21 -4.49
N THR A 209 2.28 19.14 -5.49
CA THR A 209 2.01 19.55 -6.87
C THR A 209 2.00 18.33 -7.80
N ILE A 210 1.46 18.50 -9.00
CA ILE A 210 1.51 17.48 -10.06
C ILE A 210 2.96 17.14 -10.42
N ASP A 211 3.85 18.13 -10.41
CA ASP A 211 5.27 17.95 -10.66
C ASP A 211 5.93 17.01 -9.63
N ILE A 212 5.63 17.19 -8.33
CA ILE A 212 6.09 16.29 -7.25
C ILE A 212 5.54 14.88 -7.44
N LEU A 213 4.28 14.74 -7.82
CA LEU A 213 3.69 13.42 -8.07
C LEU A 213 4.31 12.72 -9.29
N ALA A 214 4.70 13.47 -10.30
CA ALA A 214 5.44 12.94 -11.44
C ALA A 214 6.83 12.42 -11.01
N ASP A 215 7.53 13.16 -10.14
CA ASP A 215 8.79 12.71 -9.55
C ASP A 215 8.62 11.47 -8.68
N ASP A 216 7.53 11.35 -7.92
CA ASP A 216 7.20 10.15 -7.15
C ASP A 216 7.06 8.91 -8.06
N LEU A 217 6.40 9.03 -9.22
CA LEU A 217 6.28 7.94 -10.19
C LEU A 217 7.64 7.56 -10.82
N ILE A 218 8.45 8.56 -11.14
CA ILE A 218 9.83 8.35 -11.65
C ILE A 218 10.69 7.67 -10.59
N PHE A 219 10.57 8.08 -9.34
CA PHE A 219 11.25 7.45 -8.21
C PHE A 219 10.92 5.96 -8.08
N PHE A 220 9.66 5.56 -8.22
CA PHE A 220 9.28 4.14 -8.19
C PHE A 220 9.96 3.35 -9.32
N ARG A 221 10.01 3.91 -10.52
CA ARG A 221 10.69 3.31 -11.66
C ARG A 221 12.21 3.21 -11.44
N GLN A 222 12.86 4.27 -10.94
CA GLN A 222 14.29 4.29 -10.67
C GLN A 222 14.71 3.31 -9.57
N LYS A 223 13.91 3.17 -8.51
CA LYS A 223 14.13 2.19 -7.44
C LYS A 223 13.75 0.77 -7.86
N ASP A 224 13.12 0.62 -9.03
CA ASP A 224 12.72 -0.67 -9.59
C ASP A 224 11.93 -1.53 -8.58
N VAL A 225 11.01 -0.88 -7.85
CA VAL A 225 10.20 -1.52 -6.82
C VAL A 225 9.19 -2.50 -7.42
N ALA A 226 8.91 -3.57 -6.70
CA ALA A 226 8.00 -4.62 -7.16
C ALA A 226 6.54 -4.43 -6.73
N MET A 227 6.30 -3.52 -5.77
CA MET A 227 4.97 -3.23 -5.24
C MET A 227 4.81 -1.73 -4.96
N VAL A 228 3.62 -1.20 -5.20
CA VAL A 228 3.30 0.20 -4.85
C VAL A 228 1.94 0.30 -4.18
N GLY A 229 1.89 1.06 -3.07
CA GLY A 229 0.67 1.41 -2.37
C GLY A 229 0.42 2.92 -2.44
N MET A 230 -0.54 3.36 -3.24
CA MET A 230 -0.97 4.75 -3.32
C MET A 230 -2.42 4.88 -2.89
N GLY A 231 -2.76 5.98 -2.25
CA GLY A 231 -4.13 6.30 -1.86
C GLY A 231 -4.32 7.78 -1.64
N PRO A 232 -5.56 8.27 -1.75
CA PRO A 232 -5.87 9.66 -1.47
C PRO A 232 -5.58 9.98 0.01
N PHE A 233 -5.00 11.13 0.26
CA PHE A 233 -4.85 11.66 1.61
C PHE A 233 -6.23 11.95 2.21
N ILE A 234 -6.48 11.48 3.41
CA ILE A 234 -7.68 11.77 4.21
C ILE A 234 -7.20 12.47 5.48
N PRO A 235 -7.53 13.76 5.69
CA PRO A 235 -7.08 14.51 6.85
C PRO A 235 -7.69 13.95 8.13
N HIS A 236 -6.87 13.75 9.18
CA HIS A 236 -7.31 13.27 10.47
C HIS A 236 -7.36 14.43 11.48
N PRO A 237 -8.50 14.66 12.17
CA PRO A 237 -8.65 15.81 13.09
C PRO A 237 -7.59 15.89 14.18
N ASP A 238 -7.14 14.75 14.70
CA ASP A 238 -6.15 14.66 15.79
C ASP A 238 -4.70 14.75 15.30
N THR A 239 -4.48 15.30 14.08
CA THR A 239 -3.14 15.42 13.51
C THR A 239 -2.77 16.87 13.22
N PRO A 240 -1.49 17.25 13.36
CA PRO A 240 -1.06 18.62 13.06
C PRO A 240 -1.34 19.04 11.61
N LEU A 241 -1.33 18.11 10.68
CA LEU A 241 -1.55 18.42 9.26
C LEU A 241 -3.00 18.82 8.97
N TYR A 242 -3.95 18.51 9.89
CA TYR A 242 -5.35 18.90 9.76
C TYR A 242 -5.56 20.43 9.65
N GLN A 243 -4.66 21.23 10.23
CA GLN A 243 -4.72 22.69 10.07
C GLN A 243 -4.70 23.18 8.61
N TYR A 244 -4.28 22.33 7.68
CA TYR A 244 -4.25 22.61 6.25
C TYR A 244 -5.40 21.94 5.48
N ALA A 245 -6.41 21.43 6.17
CA ALA A 245 -7.52 20.68 5.54
C ALA A 245 -8.25 21.52 4.47
N ASP A 246 -8.34 22.83 4.65
CA ASP A 246 -8.95 23.75 3.69
C ASP A 246 -8.07 24.04 2.44
N GLN A 247 -6.81 23.62 2.46
CA GLN A 247 -5.84 23.83 1.38
C GLN A 247 -5.68 22.61 0.46
N ILE A 248 -6.32 21.50 0.78
CA ILE A 248 -6.24 20.28 -0.03
C ILE A 248 -7.39 20.25 -1.07
N PRO A 249 -7.17 19.58 -2.21
CA PRO A 249 -8.23 19.38 -3.21
C PRO A 249 -9.45 18.65 -2.59
N ALA A 250 -10.62 18.79 -3.21
CA ALA A 250 -11.82 18.05 -2.79
C ALA A 250 -11.55 16.52 -2.79
N ALA A 251 -12.29 15.77 -1.96
CA ALA A 251 -12.08 14.33 -1.81
C ALA A 251 -12.16 13.59 -3.16
N VAL A 252 -13.13 13.93 -4.00
CA VAL A 252 -13.30 13.35 -5.34
C VAL A 252 -12.11 13.65 -6.25
N ASP A 253 -11.51 14.84 -6.15
CA ASP A 253 -10.36 15.24 -6.97
C ASP A 253 -9.10 14.49 -6.52
N ARG A 254 -8.89 14.33 -5.19
CA ARG A 254 -7.80 13.51 -4.64
C ARG A 254 -7.92 12.05 -5.09
N MET A 255 -9.16 11.52 -5.10
CA MET A 255 -9.39 10.17 -5.59
C MET A 255 -9.12 10.05 -7.09
N ASN A 256 -9.64 10.96 -7.92
CA ASN A 256 -9.39 10.97 -9.36
C ASN A 256 -7.88 11.08 -9.65
N LEU A 257 -7.16 11.93 -8.92
CA LEU A 257 -5.71 12.04 -9.05
C LEU A 257 -5.00 10.75 -8.65
N THR A 258 -5.45 10.08 -7.59
CA THR A 258 -4.93 8.75 -7.21
C THR A 258 -5.15 7.71 -8.31
N LEU A 259 -6.34 7.69 -8.94
CA LEU A 259 -6.63 6.78 -10.05
C LEU A 259 -5.73 7.07 -11.26
N LYS A 260 -5.48 8.34 -11.57
CA LYS A 260 -4.53 8.73 -12.63
C LYS A 260 -3.10 8.32 -12.30
N MET A 261 -2.65 8.46 -11.04
CA MET A 261 -1.36 7.95 -10.59
C MET A 261 -1.23 6.44 -10.77
N ILE A 262 -2.26 5.67 -10.41
CA ILE A 262 -2.31 4.21 -10.61
C ILE A 262 -2.25 3.87 -12.09
N ALA A 263 -3.05 4.53 -12.93
CA ALA A 263 -3.11 4.28 -14.36
C ALA A 263 -1.78 4.61 -15.05
N THR A 264 -1.21 5.78 -14.77
CA THR A 264 0.08 6.20 -15.32
C THR A 264 1.20 5.24 -14.90
N LEU A 265 1.23 4.83 -13.62
CA LEU A 265 2.21 3.86 -13.15
C LEU A 265 2.05 2.48 -13.81
N ARG A 266 0.82 2.05 -14.11
CA ARG A 266 0.60 0.80 -14.87
C ARG A 266 1.19 0.86 -16.28
N LEU A 267 1.14 2.03 -16.93
CA LEU A 267 1.81 2.22 -18.22
C LEU A 267 3.34 2.19 -18.08
N MET A 268 3.87 2.82 -17.02
CA MET A 268 5.33 2.92 -16.77
C MET A 268 5.95 1.60 -16.30
N MET A 269 5.22 0.83 -15.50
CA MET A 269 5.69 -0.39 -14.82
C MET A 269 4.63 -1.50 -14.90
N PRO A 270 4.45 -2.12 -16.06
CA PRO A 270 3.31 -3.03 -16.32
C PRO A 270 3.23 -4.25 -15.42
N GLU A 271 4.34 -4.70 -14.84
CA GLU A 271 4.50 -6.00 -14.17
C GLU A 271 4.47 -5.94 -12.64
N ILE A 272 4.39 -4.72 -12.06
CA ILE A 272 4.39 -4.56 -10.59
C ILE A 272 3.01 -4.80 -9.99
N ASN A 273 2.99 -5.08 -8.69
CA ASN A 273 1.76 -5.12 -7.91
C ASN A 273 1.38 -3.71 -7.41
N MET A 274 0.12 -3.35 -7.59
CA MET A 274 -0.44 -2.10 -7.05
C MET A 274 -1.67 -2.38 -6.20
N VAL A 275 -1.71 -1.78 -5.01
CA VAL A 275 -2.81 -1.97 -4.05
C VAL A 275 -3.97 -1.02 -4.36
N ALA A 276 -5.19 -1.56 -4.43
CA ALA A 276 -6.41 -0.77 -4.36
C ALA A 276 -6.64 -0.36 -2.90
N ALA A 277 -6.12 0.80 -2.51
CA ALA A 277 -6.12 1.27 -1.13
C ALA A 277 -7.54 1.44 -0.57
N THR A 278 -7.73 1.10 0.72
CA THR A 278 -9.01 1.27 1.43
C THR A 278 -9.47 2.73 1.46
N ALA A 279 -8.53 3.68 1.45
CA ALA A 279 -8.84 5.11 1.39
C ALA A 279 -9.67 5.52 0.16
N ASN A 280 -9.54 4.82 -0.97
CA ASN A 280 -10.42 5.05 -2.13
C ASN A 280 -11.87 4.69 -1.79
N GLN A 281 -12.10 3.59 -1.08
CA GLN A 281 -13.45 3.17 -0.67
C GLN A 281 -14.04 4.07 0.42
N THR A 282 -13.22 4.70 1.24
CA THR A 282 -13.69 5.70 2.22
C THR A 282 -14.27 6.94 1.52
N ILE A 283 -13.73 7.32 0.36
CA ILE A 283 -14.24 8.46 -0.43
C ILE A 283 -15.43 8.04 -1.30
N ASP A 284 -15.36 6.87 -1.92
CA ASP A 284 -16.38 6.37 -2.85
C ASP A 284 -16.63 4.87 -2.57
N PRO A 285 -17.86 4.45 -2.31
CA PRO A 285 -18.18 3.03 -2.06
C PRO A 285 -17.65 2.05 -3.11
N LEU A 286 -17.45 2.49 -4.36
CA LEU A 286 -16.86 1.73 -5.47
C LEU A 286 -15.38 2.11 -5.71
N GLY A 287 -14.74 2.79 -4.78
CA GLY A 287 -13.39 3.31 -4.95
C GLY A 287 -12.31 2.23 -5.18
N ARG A 288 -12.47 1.05 -4.58
CA ARG A 288 -11.56 -0.08 -4.83
C ARG A 288 -11.74 -0.64 -6.24
N GLU A 289 -12.96 -0.79 -6.70
CA GLU A 289 -13.26 -1.24 -8.06
C GLU A 289 -12.70 -0.27 -9.09
N LYS A 290 -12.89 1.01 -8.89
CA LYS A 290 -12.31 2.06 -9.74
C LYS A 290 -10.78 1.99 -9.78
N ALA A 291 -10.13 1.74 -8.63
CA ALA A 291 -8.68 1.55 -8.57
C ALA A 291 -8.23 0.27 -9.31
N ILE A 292 -8.98 -0.83 -9.20
CA ILE A 292 -8.71 -2.07 -9.94
C ILE A 292 -8.86 -1.85 -11.46
N MET A 293 -9.89 -1.13 -11.88
CA MET A 293 -10.09 -0.78 -13.29
C MET A 293 -9.00 0.18 -13.81
N ALA A 294 -8.52 1.10 -12.96
CA ALA A 294 -7.42 2.00 -13.30
C ALA A 294 -6.05 1.31 -13.37
N GLY A 295 -5.93 0.04 -12.94
CA GLY A 295 -4.67 -0.71 -13.08
C GLY A 295 -4.17 -1.41 -11.81
N ALA A 296 -4.77 -1.20 -10.63
CA ALA A 296 -4.42 -1.96 -9.43
C ALA A 296 -4.80 -3.44 -9.56
N ASN A 297 -4.13 -4.32 -8.81
CA ASN A 297 -4.33 -5.78 -8.87
C ASN A 297 -4.23 -6.48 -7.51
N VAL A 298 -4.18 -5.72 -6.41
CA VAL A 298 -4.12 -6.27 -5.04
C VAL A 298 -5.18 -5.62 -4.17
N ILE A 299 -5.93 -6.41 -3.41
CA ILE A 299 -6.83 -5.97 -2.35
C ILE A 299 -6.35 -6.57 -1.02
N MET A 300 -6.50 -5.81 0.06
CA MET A 300 -6.10 -6.21 1.41
C MET A 300 -7.33 -6.22 2.33
N PRO A 301 -8.09 -7.35 2.39
CA PRO A 301 -9.19 -7.49 3.34
C PRO A 301 -8.68 -7.49 4.78
N ASN A 302 -9.34 -6.76 5.68
CA ASN A 302 -8.94 -6.66 7.08
C ASN A 302 -9.35 -7.94 7.85
N LEU A 303 -8.38 -8.63 8.44
CA LEU A 303 -8.55 -9.82 9.27
C LEU A 303 -8.30 -9.55 10.77
N THR A 304 -7.90 -8.34 11.12
CA THR A 304 -7.75 -7.93 12.53
C THR A 304 -9.05 -8.20 13.28
N PRO A 305 -9.03 -8.71 14.52
CA PRO A 305 -10.24 -8.86 15.31
C PRO A 305 -10.98 -7.54 15.46
N ASN A 306 -12.33 -7.59 15.41
CA ASN A 306 -13.16 -6.37 15.29
C ASN A 306 -12.95 -5.39 16.44
N GLU A 307 -12.70 -5.89 17.65
CA GLU A 307 -12.48 -5.11 18.87
C GLU A 307 -11.28 -4.14 18.79
N TYR A 308 -10.31 -4.39 17.90
CA TYR A 308 -9.13 -3.54 17.74
C TYR A 308 -9.19 -2.58 16.55
N ARG A 309 -10.17 -2.77 15.64
CA ARG A 309 -10.16 -2.03 14.35
C ARG A 309 -10.42 -0.54 14.51
N GLU A 310 -11.24 -0.16 15.49
CA GLU A 310 -11.54 1.24 15.80
C GLU A 310 -10.31 1.94 16.41
N ASP A 311 -9.39 1.19 17.01
CA ASP A 311 -8.15 1.72 17.56
C ASP A 311 -7.01 1.83 16.53
N TYR A 312 -7.23 1.34 15.30
CA TYR A 312 -6.25 1.47 14.20
C TYR A 312 -6.73 2.43 13.11
N LEU A 313 -7.18 3.59 13.50
CA LEU A 313 -7.61 4.63 12.56
C LEU A 313 -6.43 5.53 12.20
N ILE A 314 -5.70 5.17 11.14
CA ILE A 314 -4.66 6.03 10.56
C ILE A 314 -5.25 7.29 9.91
N TYR A 315 -6.53 7.22 9.52
CA TYR A 315 -7.40 8.31 9.07
C TYR A 315 -8.86 8.00 9.50
N PRO A 316 -9.74 9.03 9.60
CA PRO A 316 -11.14 8.86 10.04
C PRO A 316 -11.98 8.12 9.01
N ASP A 317 -13.11 7.60 9.45
CA ASP A 317 -14.12 6.93 8.61
C ASP A 317 -13.57 5.80 7.72
N LYS A 318 -12.56 5.11 8.21
CA LYS A 318 -11.92 4.00 7.50
C LYS A 318 -12.95 2.93 7.16
N ALA A 319 -13.09 2.63 5.87
CA ALA A 319 -14.04 1.63 5.39
C ALA A 319 -13.73 0.22 5.95
N CYS A 320 -14.77 -0.63 6.10
CA CYS A 320 -14.69 -2.03 6.51
C CYS A 320 -14.21 -2.26 7.96
N VAL A 321 -14.43 -1.31 8.88
CA VAL A 321 -14.09 -1.47 10.31
C VAL A 321 -15.02 -2.49 10.98
N SER A 322 -16.31 -2.48 10.66
CA SER A 322 -17.34 -3.35 11.25
C SER A 322 -17.60 -4.66 10.48
N ASP A 323 -16.98 -4.84 9.31
CA ASP A 323 -17.23 -6.00 8.45
C ASP A 323 -16.71 -7.30 9.07
N LYS A 324 -17.50 -8.40 8.98
CA LYS A 324 -17.01 -9.73 9.33
C LYS A 324 -16.22 -10.33 8.18
N PRO A 325 -15.04 -10.93 8.42
CA PRO A 325 -14.17 -11.44 7.35
C PRO A 325 -14.80 -12.48 6.43
N ASP A 326 -15.67 -13.35 6.94
CA ASP A 326 -16.39 -14.37 6.20
C ASP A 326 -17.44 -13.77 5.25
N GLN A 327 -18.15 -12.73 5.68
CA GLN A 327 -19.11 -12.00 4.85
C GLN A 327 -18.38 -11.15 3.77
N CYS A 328 -17.20 -10.64 4.10
CA CYS A 328 -16.40 -9.83 3.19
C CYS A 328 -15.93 -10.64 1.97
N SER A 329 -15.58 -11.92 2.12
CA SER A 329 -15.07 -12.76 1.04
C SER A 329 -16.08 -12.93 -0.11
N SER A 330 -17.32 -13.30 0.17
CA SER A 330 -18.37 -13.46 -0.85
C SER A 330 -18.73 -12.13 -1.52
N CYS A 331 -18.75 -11.05 -0.75
CA CYS A 331 -18.98 -9.70 -1.27
C CYS A 331 -17.88 -9.26 -2.24
N LEU A 332 -16.60 -9.49 -1.90
CA LEU A 332 -15.47 -9.14 -2.77
C LEU A 332 -15.51 -9.91 -4.09
N ASP A 333 -15.84 -11.19 -4.08
CA ASP A 333 -15.94 -11.99 -5.30
C ASP A 333 -17.01 -11.44 -6.26
N LEU A 334 -18.21 -11.11 -5.73
CA LEU A 334 -19.28 -10.49 -6.51
C LEU A 334 -18.85 -9.10 -7.06
N ARG A 335 -18.20 -8.28 -6.24
CA ARG A 335 -17.71 -6.95 -6.63
C ARG A 335 -16.66 -7.06 -7.74
N MET A 336 -15.72 -8.01 -7.66
CA MET A 336 -14.72 -8.22 -8.72
C MET A 336 -15.37 -8.74 -10.01
N LYS A 337 -16.31 -9.66 -9.92
CA LYS A 337 -17.07 -10.13 -11.07
C LYS A 337 -17.87 -9.03 -11.77
N SER A 338 -18.44 -8.07 -11.01
CA SER A 338 -19.20 -6.96 -11.59
C SER A 338 -18.37 -6.03 -12.48
N ILE A 339 -17.04 -6.03 -12.32
CA ILE A 339 -16.08 -5.27 -13.12
C ILE A 339 -15.22 -6.16 -14.04
N ASN A 340 -15.68 -7.39 -14.33
CA ASN A 340 -14.99 -8.36 -15.17
C ASN A 340 -13.60 -8.76 -14.67
N HIS A 341 -13.43 -8.88 -13.34
CA HIS A 341 -12.20 -9.36 -12.70
C HIS A 341 -12.48 -10.62 -11.89
N LYS A 342 -11.41 -11.39 -11.61
CA LYS A 342 -11.44 -12.64 -10.85
C LYS A 342 -10.45 -12.58 -9.72
N ILE A 343 -10.85 -13.07 -8.56
CA ILE A 343 -9.92 -13.28 -7.45
C ILE A 343 -9.11 -14.55 -7.70
N LEU A 344 -7.80 -14.45 -7.60
CA LEU A 344 -6.90 -15.59 -7.65
C LEU A 344 -6.65 -16.10 -6.23
N TYR A 345 -7.46 -17.09 -5.83
CA TYR A 345 -7.34 -17.72 -4.51
C TYR A 345 -6.10 -18.62 -4.41
N ASN A 346 -5.62 -18.84 -3.19
CA ASN A 346 -4.48 -19.71 -2.85
C ASN A 346 -3.16 -19.35 -3.57
N ALA A 347 -3.04 -18.14 -4.09
CA ALA A 347 -1.83 -17.66 -4.73
C ALA A 347 -1.11 -16.64 -3.84
N TRP A 348 0.22 -16.74 -3.74
CA TRP A 348 1.02 -15.75 -3.01
C TRP A 348 0.87 -14.35 -3.59
N GLY A 349 0.63 -14.26 -4.89
CA GLY A 349 0.46 -12.99 -5.60
C GLY A 349 1.76 -12.19 -5.65
N ASP A 350 2.90 -12.83 -5.94
CA ASP A 350 4.14 -12.12 -6.24
C ASP A 350 4.01 -11.37 -7.56
N SER A 351 4.70 -10.23 -7.67
CA SER A 351 4.67 -9.48 -8.93
C SER A 351 5.43 -10.19 -10.03
N VAL A 352 4.96 -10.07 -11.25
CA VAL A 352 5.63 -10.63 -12.44
C VAL A 352 7.05 -10.08 -12.56
N ALA A 353 7.24 -8.77 -12.29
CA ALA A 353 8.56 -8.14 -12.29
C ALA A 353 9.53 -8.83 -11.30
N PHE A 354 9.06 -9.18 -10.10
CA PHE A 354 9.89 -9.84 -9.08
C PHE A 354 10.22 -11.28 -9.45
N THR A 355 9.23 -12.04 -9.95
CA THR A 355 9.45 -13.43 -10.35
C THR A 355 10.41 -13.55 -11.53
N LYS A 356 10.32 -12.67 -12.51
CA LYS A 356 11.26 -12.63 -13.64
C LYS A 356 12.70 -12.37 -13.19
N LYS A 357 12.92 -11.43 -12.25
CA LYS A 357 14.26 -11.14 -11.70
C LYS A 357 14.89 -12.32 -10.97
N ARG A 358 14.09 -13.18 -10.38
CA ARG A 358 14.58 -14.37 -9.64
C ARG A 358 14.68 -15.64 -10.49
N GLY A 359 14.28 -15.59 -11.78
CA GLY A 359 14.29 -16.76 -12.66
C GLY A 359 13.30 -17.84 -12.25
N ARG A 360 12.20 -17.43 -11.63
CA ARG A 360 11.14 -18.33 -11.15
C ARG A 360 9.90 -18.26 -12.04
#